data_2535ee37bdb43a887b982648a734ba09
#
_entry.id   2535ee37bdb43a887b982648a734ba09
#
_cell.length_a   1.000
_cell.length_b   1.000
_cell.length_c   1.000
_cell.angle_alpha   90.00
_cell.angle_beta   90.00
_cell.angle_gamma   90.00
#
_symmetry.space_group_name_H-M   'P 1'
#
loop_
_entity.id
_entity.type
_entity.pdbx_description
1 polymer ?
#
loop_
_entity_poly.entity_id
_entity_poly.type
_entity_poly.pdbx_seq_one_letter_code
_entity_poly.pdbx_strand_id
1 'polypeptide(L)'
;MAIAEVTVIPIGTATTSLSSYVADMQKVLEHQRGITYQLTSMSTIIEGPLNEIFTAIAALHETPFLSGAQRVSTSVKIDDRRDRPDASSVQKLQSVQDKLTSLQAHPN
;
A
#
# COMPACT_ATOMS: atom_id res chain seq x y z
N MET A 1 -7.78 -0.25 12.53
CA MET A 1 -6.62 -0.06 11.65
C MET A 1 -6.84 -0.83 10.36
N ALA A 2 -6.50 -0.24 9.25
CA ALA A 2 -6.69 -0.85 7.95
C ALA A 2 -5.34 -1.02 7.22
N ILE A 3 -5.33 -1.90 6.23
CA ILE A 3 -4.19 -2.13 5.35
C ILE A 3 -4.68 -1.91 3.92
N ALA A 4 -3.95 -1.13 3.15
CA ALA A 4 -4.26 -0.91 1.74
C ALA A 4 -3.09 -1.32 0.86
N GLU A 5 -3.41 -1.95 -0.26
CA GLU A 5 -2.46 -2.17 -1.34
C GLU A 5 -2.84 -1.23 -2.49
N VAL A 6 -1.90 -0.40 -2.91
CA VAL A 6 -2.15 0.66 -3.88
C VAL A 6 -1.19 0.54 -5.05
N THR A 7 -1.74 0.60 -6.25
CA THR A 7 -0.96 0.63 -7.48
C THR A 7 -1.39 1.86 -8.29
N VAL A 8 -0.45 2.76 -8.56
CA VAL A 8 -0.68 4.00 -9.31
C VAL A 8 0.12 3.94 -10.60
N ILE A 9 -0.57 3.99 -11.74
CA ILE A 9 0.07 3.84 -13.05
C ILE A 9 -0.27 5.04 -13.92
N PRO A 10 0.71 5.89 -14.27
CA PRO A 10 0.51 6.90 -15.31
C PRO A 10 0.42 6.23 -16.68
N ILE A 11 -0.51 6.69 -17.51
CA ILE A 11 -0.80 6.12 -18.83
C ILE A 11 -0.38 7.10 -19.90
N GLY A 12 0.19 6.58 -20.99
CA GLY A 12 0.58 7.41 -22.13
C GLY A 12 1.89 8.15 -21.93
N THR A 13 2.76 7.63 -21.08
CA THR A 13 4.11 8.17 -20.90
C THR A 13 4.99 7.82 -22.11
N ALA A 14 6.01 8.64 -22.37
CA ALA A 14 6.92 8.42 -23.49
C ALA A 14 7.92 7.27 -23.24
N THR A 15 7.94 6.70 -22.07
CA THR A 15 8.87 5.64 -21.66
C THR A 15 8.13 4.54 -20.91
N THR A 16 8.67 3.33 -20.97
CA THR A 16 8.18 2.21 -20.18
C THR A 16 8.70 2.23 -18.74
N SER A 17 9.69 3.08 -18.43
CA SER A 17 10.24 3.19 -17.08
C SER A 17 9.37 4.11 -16.23
N LEU A 18 8.96 3.63 -15.06
CA LEU A 18 8.14 4.36 -14.09
C LEU A 18 8.93 4.77 -12.84
N SER A 19 10.25 4.58 -12.83
CA SER A 19 11.05 4.78 -11.62
C SER A 19 11.01 6.21 -11.07
N SER A 20 10.94 7.23 -11.95
CA SER A 20 10.83 8.62 -11.51
C SER A 20 9.50 8.89 -10.82
N TYR A 21 8.41 8.32 -11.32
CA TYR A 21 7.09 8.46 -10.69
C TYR A 21 7.06 7.75 -9.33
N VAL A 22 7.68 6.57 -9.23
CA VAL A 22 7.75 5.83 -7.98
C VAL A 22 8.55 6.62 -6.93
N ALA A 23 9.66 7.23 -7.33
CA ALA A 23 10.45 8.07 -6.43
C ALA A 23 9.65 9.28 -5.92
N ASP A 24 8.88 9.92 -6.80
CA ASP A 24 8.02 11.05 -6.41
C ASP A 24 6.93 10.60 -5.43
N MET A 25 6.31 9.46 -5.67
CA MET A 25 5.30 8.90 -4.77
C MET A 25 5.88 8.56 -3.40
N GLN A 26 7.10 8.04 -3.35
CA GLN A 26 7.77 7.76 -2.08
C GLN A 26 7.97 9.04 -1.27
N LYS A 27 8.39 10.13 -1.90
CA LYS A 27 8.54 11.42 -1.23
C LYS A 27 7.22 11.91 -0.64
N VAL A 28 6.12 11.72 -1.37
CA VAL A 28 4.79 12.08 -0.87
C VAL A 28 4.44 11.26 0.37
N LEU A 29 4.69 9.95 0.35
CA LEU A 29 4.41 9.08 1.49
C LEU A 29 5.22 9.45 2.72
N GLU A 30 6.46 9.87 2.56
CA GLU A 30 7.32 10.31 3.67
C GLU A 30 6.74 11.51 4.42
N HIS A 31 5.91 12.32 3.77
CA HIS A 31 5.27 13.51 4.36
C HIS A 31 3.86 13.22 4.91
N GLN A 32 3.32 12.02 4.71
CA GLN A 32 2.01 11.66 5.25
C GLN A 32 2.13 11.28 6.73
N ARG A 33 1.15 11.72 7.52
CA ARG A 33 1.10 11.43 8.96
C ARG A 33 0.08 10.35 9.24
N GLY A 34 0.32 9.60 10.32
CA GLY A 34 -0.63 8.62 10.82
C GLY A 34 -0.61 7.30 10.06
N ILE A 35 0.28 7.13 9.10
CA ILE A 35 0.42 5.89 8.34
C ILE A 35 1.85 5.35 8.41
N THR A 36 1.98 4.05 8.19
CA THR A 36 3.23 3.41 7.81
C THR A 36 3.09 2.86 6.40
N TYR A 37 4.20 2.72 5.69
CA TYR A 37 4.15 2.22 4.32
C TYR A 37 5.35 1.34 4.00
N GLN A 38 5.18 0.50 2.98
CA GLN A 38 6.21 -0.35 2.44
C GLN A 38 6.07 -0.44 0.93
N LEU A 39 7.15 -0.14 0.21
CA LEU A 39 7.19 -0.35 -1.24
C LEU A 39 7.51 -1.80 -1.54
N THR A 40 6.75 -2.38 -2.46
CA THR A 40 7.03 -3.71 -3.00
C THR A 40 7.35 -3.59 -4.49
N SER A 41 7.76 -4.70 -5.10
CA SER A 41 8.05 -4.70 -6.55
C SER A 41 6.81 -4.48 -7.41
N MET A 42 5.60 -4.66 -6.88
CA MET A 42 4.35 -4.58 -7.63
C MET A 42 3.39 -3.52 -7.14
N SER A 43 3.56 -3.03 -5.92
CA SER A 43 2.58 -2.13 -5.28
C SER A 43 3.18 -1.42 -4.08
N THR A 44 2.38 -0.54 -3.48
CA THR A 44 2.69 0.09 -2.19
C THR A 44 1.69 -0.40 -1.15
N ILE A 45 2.18 -0.84 0.00
CA ILE A 45 1.36 -1.24 1.13
C ILE A 45 1.31 -0.09 2.12
N ILE A 46 0.11 0.33 2.52
CA ILE A 46 -0.10 1.43 3.46
C ILE A 46 -0.93 0.89 4.63
N GLU A 47 -0.52 1.20 5.85
CA GLU A 47 -1.23 0.80 7.07
C GLU A 47 -1.54 2.01 7.93
N GLY A 48 -2.72 2.05 8.52
CA GLY A 48 -3.12 3.11 9.42
C GLY A 48 -4.63 3.21 9.56
N PRO A 49 -5.11 4.31 10.17
CA PRO A 49 -6.54 4.62 10.18
C PRO A 49 -7.05 4.83 8.76
N LEU A 50 -8.28 4.40 8.49
CA LEU A 50 -8.85 4.42 7.14
C LEU A 50 -8.86 5.81 6.51
N ASN A 51 -9.22 6.84 7.27
CA ASN A 51 -9.24 8.22 6.79
C ASN A 51 -7.84 8.70 6.38
N GLU A 52 -6.81 8.33 7.12
CA GLU A 52 -5.42 8.69 6.80
C GLU A 52 -4.93 7.94 5.56
N ILE A 53 -5.36 6.69 5.39
CA ILE A 53 -5.07 5.90 4.19
C ILE A 53 -5.67 6.58 2.97
N PHE A 54 -6.93 7.01 3.01
CA PHE A 54 -7.56 7.69 1.88
C PHE A 54 -6.87 9.02 1.55
N THR A 55 -6.44 9.76 2.55
CA THR A 55 -5.66 10.98 2.32
C THR A 55 -4.36 10.68 1.60
N ALA A 56 -3.65 9.65 2.01
CA ALA A 56 -2.42 9.22 1.36
C ALA A 56 -2.65 8.73 -0.07
N ILE A 57 -3.71 7.97 -0.31
CA ILE A 57 -4.07 7.49 -1.66
C ILE A 57 -4.37 8.66 -2.59
N ALA A 58 -5.12 9.64 -2.13
CA ALA A 58 -5.44 10.82 -2.92
C ALA A 58 -4.16 11.58 -3.32
N ALA A 59 -3.22 11.74 -2.40
CA ALA A 59 -1.94 12.38 -2.67
C ALA A 59 -1.09 11.59 -3.66
N LEU A 60 -1.06 10.25 -3.53
CA LEU A 60 -0.35 9.38 -4.48
C LEU A 60 -0.94 9.47 -5.88
N HIS A 61 -2.26 9.46 -5.99
CA HIS A 61 -2.96 9.55 -7.27
C HIS A 61 -2.67 10.86 -8.00
N GLU A 62 -2.57 11.97 -7.27
CA GLU A 62 -2.27 13.28 -7.84
C GLU A 62 -0.82 13.43 -8.29
N THR A 63 0.10 12.68 -7.70
CA THR A 63 1.54 12.85 -7.90
C THR A 63 1.96 12.76 -9.38
N PRO A 64 1.54 11.76 -10.17
CA PRO A 64 1.92 11.71 -11.59
C PRO A 64 1.36 12.89 -12.41
N PHE A 65 0.17 13.40 -12.05
CA PHE A 65 -0.39 14.57 -12.73
C PHE A 65 0.49 15.81 -12.53
N LEU A 66 1.07 15.97 -11.35
CA LEU A 66 1.99 17.09 -11.08
C LEU A 66 3.27 16.99 -11.90
N SER A 67 3.63 15.79 -12.34
CA SER A 67 4.80 15.54 -13.19
C SER A 67 4.45 15.49 -14.68
N GLY A 68 3.24 15.87 -15.06
CA GLY A 68 2.83 16.03 -16.45
C GLY A 68 2.00 14.90 -17.04
N ALA A 69 1.71 13.84 -16.27
CA ALA A 69 0.82 12.79 -16.75
C ALA A 69 -0.59 13.34 -16.98
N GLN A 70 -1.26 12.89 -18.03
CA GLN A 70 -2.62 13.31 -18.34
C GLN A 70 -3.67 12.27 -18.01
N ARG A 71 -3.24 11.06 -17.70
CA ARG A 71 -4.11 9.96 -17.32
C ARG A 71 -3.40 9.06 -16.30
N VAL A 72 -4.09 8.76 -15.22
CA VAL A 72 -3.57 7.90 -14.15
C VAL A 72 -4.63 6.85 -13.81
N SER A 73 -4.21 5.59 -13.76
CA SER A 73 -5.03 4.48 -13.30
C SER A 73 -4.56 4.05 -11.92
N THR A 74 -5.43 4.15 -10.93
CA THR A 74 -5.11 3.75 -9.56
C THR A 74 -5.99 2.60 -9.14
N SER A 75 -5.37 1.52 -8.69
CA SER A 75 -6.05 0.35 -8.14
C SER A 75 -5.78 0.28 -6.64
N VAL A 76 -6.83 0.04 -5.86
CA VAL A 76 -6.75 -0.01 -4.41
C VAL A 76 -7.47 -1.24 -3.90
N LYS A 77 -6.82 -1.96 -3.01
CA LYS A 77 -7.42 -3.04 -2.26
C LYS A 77 -7.26 -2.73 -0.77
N ILE A 78 -8.37 -2.69 -0.04
CA ILE A 78 -8.36 -2.36 1.38
C ILE A 78 -8.85 -3.56 2.19
N ASP A 79 -8.13 -3.87 3.25
CA ASP A 79 -8.52 -4.84 4.26
C ASP A 79 -8.62 -4.11 5.60
N ASP A 80 -9.85 -4.00 6.11
CA ASP A 80 -10.16 -3.27 7.33
C ASP A 80 -10.78 -4.22 8.34
N ARG A 81 -9.98 -4.61 9.31
CA ARG A 81 -10.42 -5.54 10.35
C ARG A 81 -10.66 -4.78 11.65
N ARG A 82 -11.92 -4.79 12.13
CA ARG A 82 -12.36 -3.99 13.29
C ARG A 82 -12.58 -4.79 14.56
N ASP A 83 -12.62 -6.10 14.47
CA ASP A 83 -12.64 -6.98 15.63
C ASP A 83 -11.26 -7.05 16.33
N ARG A 84 -10.20 -6.63 15.61
CA ARG A 84 -8.83 -6.51 16.10
C ARG A 84 -8.26 -5.18 15.63
N PRO A 85 -8.50 -4.09 16.37
CA PRO A 85 -8.15 -2.74 15.91
C PRO A 85 -6.66 -2.51 15.71
N ASP A 86 -5.81 -3.33 16.29
CA ASP A 86 -4.35 -3.27 16.15
C ASP A 86 -3.80 -4.22 15.07
N ALA A 87 -4.67 -4.87 14.27
CA ALA A 87 -4.23 -5.79 13.23
C ALA A 87 -3.45 -5.07 12.13
N SER A 88 -2.25 -5.56 11.84
CA SER A 88 -1.34 -5.03 10.82
C SER A 88 -0.89 -6.15 9.88
N SER A 89 -0.18 -5.80 8.81
CA SER A 89 0.38 -6.80 7.89
C SER A 89 1.37 -7.71 8.61
N VAL A 90 2.15 -7.19 9.55
CA VAL A 90 3.07 -7.99 10.35
C VAL A 90 2.31 -8.99 11.21
N GLN A 91 1.23 -8.56 11.86
CA GLN A 91 0.40 -9.45 12.68
C GLN A 91 -0.28 -10.51 11.84
N LYS A 92 -0.74 -10.18 10.62
CA LYS A 92 -1.32 -11.15 9.70
C LYS A 92 -0.31 -12.22 9.29
N LEU A 93 0.88 -11.83 8.94
CA LEU A 93 1.95 -12.77 8.60
C LEU A 93 2.31 -13.66 9.80
N GLN A 94 2.39 -13.09 10.99
CA GLN A 94 2.67 -13.82 12.20
C GLN A 94 1.56 -14.84 12.50
N SER A 95 0.30 -14.45 12.35
CA SER A 95 -0.83 -15.36 12.57
C SER A 95 -0.81 -16.54 11.61
N VAL A 96 -0.50 -16.31 10.35
CA VAL A 96 -0.36 -17.37 9.34
C VAL A 96 0.80 -18.29 9.70
N GLN A 97 1.94 -17.75 10.09
CA GLN A 97 3.11 -18.52 10.49
C GLN A 97 2.81 -19.39 11.71
N ASP A 98 2.11 -18.86 12.71
CA ASP A 98 1.73 -19.60 13.90
C ASP A 98 0.81 -20.78 13.56
N LYS A 99 -0.15 -20.58 12.66
CA LYS A 99 -1.04 -21.65 12.19
C LYS A 99 -0.28 -22.72 11.43
N LEU A 100 0.65 -22.34 10.56
CA LEU A 100 1.48 -23.29 9.84
C LEU A 100 2.35 -24.10 10.80
N THR A 101 2.94 -23.48 11.80
CA THR A 101 3.74 -24.16 12.82
C THR A 101 2.89 -25.15 13.60
N SER A 102 1.68 -24.77 13.98
CA SER A 102 0.75 -25.65 14.68
C SER A 102 0.39 -26.89 13.84
N LEU A 103 0.13 -26.71 12.55
CA LEU A 103 -0.17 -27.81 11.63
C LEU A 103 1.03 -28.76 11.46
N GLN A 104 2.24 -28.23 11.43
CA GLN A 104 3.46 -29.04 11.36
C GLN A 104 3.72 -29.80 12.65
N ALA A 105 3.34 -29.24 13.80
CA ALA A 105 3.51 -29.88 15.09
C ALA A 105 2.52 -31.04 15.29
N HIS A 106 1.40 -31.06 14.56
CA HIS A 106 0.36 -32.08 14.67
C HIS A 106 0.06 -32.69 13.29
N PRO A 107 1.04 -33.34 12.65
CA PRO A 107 0.82 -33.93 11.32
C PRO A 107 -0.11 -35.14 11.43
N ASN A 108 -1.18 -35.10 10.67
CA ASN A 108 -2.10 -36.21 10.51
C ASN A 108 -2.32 -36.54 9.06
#